data_6d596bfec7bc1b7797ed154309603c97
#
_entry.id   6d596bfec7bc1b7797ed154309603c97
#
_cell.length_a   1.000
_cell.length_b   1.000
_cell.length_c   1.000
_cell.angle_alpha   90.00
_cell.angle_beta   90.00
_cell.angle_gamma   90.00
#
_symmetry.space_group_name_H-M   'P 1'
#
loop_
_entity.id
_entity.type
_entity.pdbx_description
1 polymer ?
#
loop_
_entity_poly.entity_id
_entity_poly.type
_entity_poly.pdbx_seq_one_letter_code
_entity_poly.pdbx_strand_id
1 'polypeptide(L)'
;MALGEKLFEESGNVLSFKVTKVHPVEGTTMEVSFSSELKGFGKFPSGRNIGSGTMTQYPHGVVDASYQGTLMTPEGEQFMWWAHEKSKLADGGKIRGLVMVSGFTNSQKLSWMNDLIMALESEFDPAAQKFRTTAYEWT
;
A
#
# COMPACT_ATOMS: atom_id res chain seq x y z
N MET A 1 7.57 -2.31 -20.90
CA MET A 1 7.09 -1.88 -19.59
C MET A 1 7.60 -0.49 -19.32
N ALA A 2 6.73 0.38 -18.91
CA ALA A 2 7.15 1.71 -18.56
C ALA A 2 6.55 2.14 -17.24
N LEU A 3 7.42 2.53 -16.31
CA LEU A 3 6.99 3.33 -15.18
C LEU A 3 6.90 4.76 -15.69
N GLY A 4 5.73 5.34 -15.54
CA GLY A 4 5.47 6.72 -15.89
C GLY A 4 5.86 7.68 -14.79
N GLU A 5 5.10 8.74 -14.67
CA GLU A 5 5.37 9.78 -13.70
C GLU A 5 5.19 9.31 -12.26
N LYS A 6 5.96 9.91 -11.37
CA LYS A 6 5.77 9.74 -9.94
C LYS A 6 4.45 10.39 -9.53
N LEU A 7 3.60 9.62 -8.86
CA LEU A 7 2.28 10.08 -8.46
C LEU A 7 2.25 10.61 -7.04
N PHE A 8 2.84 9.88 -6.10
CA PHE A 8 2.86 10.29 -4.69
C PHE A 8 3.98 9.62 -3.91
N GLU A 9 4.26 10.17 -2.76
CA GLU A 9 5.04 9.54 -1.69
C GLU A 9 4.14 9.35 -0.48
N GLU A 10 4.29 8.25 0.20
CA GLU A 10 3.47 7.90 1.34
C GLU A 10 4.34 7.52 2.52
N SER A 11 3.95 8.00 3.71
CA SER A 11 4.54 7.59 4.98
C SER A 11 3.43 7.18 5.93
N GLY A 12 3.53 6.00 6.51
CA GLY A 12 2.48 5.49 7.34
C GLY A 12 2.92 4.62 8.50
N ASN A 13 1.94 4.26 9.31
CA ASN A 13 2.12 3.41 10.47
C ASN A 13 1.14 2.25 10.40
N VAL A 14 1.61 1.09 10.81
CA VAL A 14 0.74 -0.04 11.08
C VAL A 14 0.13 0.16 12.46
N LEU A 15 -1.19 0.11 12.53
CA LEU A 15 -1.96 0.39 13.75
C LEU A 15 -2.26 -0.87 14.53
N SER A 16 -2.45 -1.99 13.85
CA SER A 16 -2.75 -3.25 14.49
C SER A 16 -2.32 -4.43 13.63
N PHE A 17 -1.93 -5.50 14.30
CA PHE A 17 -1.72 -6.83 13.73
C PHE A 17 -2.56 -7.82 14.50
N LYS A 18 -3.22 -8.73 13.79
CA LYS A 18 -3.92 -9.85 14.39
C LYS A 18 -3.50 -11.12 13.68
N VAL A 19 -2.78 -11.99 14.37
CA VAL A 19 -2.38 -13.29 13.82
C VAL A 19 -3.61 -14.17 13.73
N THR A 20 -3.92 -14.66 12.54
CA THR A 20 -5.09 -15.51 12.28
C THR A 20 -4.72 -16.95 11.99
N LYS A 21 -3.47 -17.21 11.57
CA LYS A 21 -3.00 -18.54 11.27
C LYS A 21 -1.50 -18.62 11.44
N VAL A 22 -1.05 -19.72 12.06
CA VAL A 22 0.38 -20.05 12.13
C VAL A 22 0.54 -21.48 11.66
N HIS A 23 1.38 -21.69 10.65
CA HIS A 23 1.64 -23.02 10.09
C HIS A 23 3.12 -23.15 9.73
N PRO A 24 3.79 -24.26 10.07
CA PRO A 24 5.23 -24.36 9.87
C PRO A 24 5.66 -24.35 8.39
N VAL A 25 4.77 -24.70 7.48
CA VAL A 25 5.05 -24.70 6.03
C VAL A 25 4.37 -23.52 5.34
N GLU A 26 3.11 -23.25 5.67
CA GLU A 26 2.32 -22.20 5.00
C GLU A 26 2.60 -20.80 5.53
N GLY A 27 3.28 -20.71 6.68
CA GLY A 27 3.66 -19.42 7.22
C GLY A 27 2.66 -18.82 8.20
N THR A 28 2.83 -17.54 8.46
CA THR A 28 2.00 -16.77 9.39
C THR A 28 1.12 -15.81 8.63
N THR A 29 -0.18 -15.91 8.85
CA THR A 29 -1.17 -15.00 8.25
C THR A 29 -1.69 -14.05 9.32
N MET A 30 -1.79 -12.79 8.96
CA MET A 30 -2.22 -11.71 9.84
C MET A 30 -3.22 -10.81 9.14
N GLU A 31 -4.14 -10.27 9.92
CA GLU A 31 -4.91 -9.10 9.52
C GLU A 31 -4.18 -7.86 10.02
N VAL A 32 -4.04 -6.86 9.16
CA VAL A 32 -3.35 -5.62 9.49
C VAL A 32 -4.24 -4.43 9.19
N SER A 33 -4.10 -3.37 9.98
CA SER A 33 -4.71 -2.08 9.70
C SER A 33 -3.64 -1.00 9.75
N PHE A 34 -3.80 0.04 8.96
CA PHE A 34 -2.80 1.09 8.84
C PHE A 34 -3.41 2.43 8.47
N SER A 35 -2.66 3.49 8.74
CA SER A 35 -2.96 4.82 8.26
C SER A 35 -1.69 5.47 7.73
N SER A 36 -1.85 6.39 6.80
CA SER A 36 -0.71 7.06 6.18
C SER A 36 -1.08 8.45 5.69
N GLU A 37 -0.04 9.24 5.46
CA GLU A 37 -0.16 10.54 4.80
C GLU A 37 0.46 10.41 3.40
N LEU A 38 -0.28 10.86 2.39
CA LEU A 38 0.18 10.91 1.01
C LEU A 38 0.52 12.34 0.62
N LYS A 39 1.69 12.49 0.03
CA LYS A 39 2.09 13.71 -0.66
C LYS A 39 1.98 13.48 -2.16
N GLY A 40 0.98 14.08 -2.78
CA GLY A 40 0.76 13.97 -4.22
C GLY A 40 1.68 14.88 -5.02
N PHE A 41 1.96 14.46 -6.25
CA PHE A 41 2.72 15.23 -7.23
C PHE A 41 1.86 15.47 -8.47
N GLY A 42 2.10 16.60 -9.14
CA GLY A 42 1.28 16.97 -10.29
C GLY A 42 -0.18 17.12 -9.89
N LYS A 43 -1.06 16.46 -10.62
CA LYS A 43 -2.50 16.50 -10.32
C LYS A 43 -2.97 15.44 -9.32
N PHE A 44 -2.08 14.54 -8.87
CA PHE A 44 -2.45 13.56 -7.87
C PHE A 44 -2.66 14.25 -6.51
N PRO A 45 -3.79 14.02 -5.84
CA PRO A 45 -4.10 14.74 -4.60
C PRO A 45 -3.25 14.23 -3.44
N SER A 46 -2.90 15.16 -2.55
CA SER A 46 -2.41 14.81 -1.22
C SER A 46 -3.59 14.47 -0.34
N GLY A 47 -3.38 13.65 0.69
CA GLY A 47 -4.45 13.31 1.59
C GLY A 47 -4.03 12.27 2.62
N ARG A 48 -5.02 11.80 3.35
CA ARG A 48 -4.85 10.79 4.37
C ARG A 48 -5.43 9.47 3.90
N ASN A 49 -4.69 8.41 4.13
CA ASN A 49 -5.07 7.07 3.71
C ASN A 49 -5.34 6.19 4.93
N ILE A 50 -6.41 5.41 4.86
CA ILE A 50 -6.75 4.41 5.88
C ILE A 50 -7.03 3.11 5.14
N GLY A 51 -6.41 2.04 5.61
CA GLY A 51 -6.60 0.74 4.96
C GLY A 51 -6.41 -0.43 5.90
N SER A 52 -6.77 -1.58 5.39
CA SER A 52 -6.60 -2.86 6.08
C SER A 52 -6.41 -3.96 5.06
N GLY A 53 -5.98 -5.11 5.53
CA GLY A 53 -5.86 -6.26 4.66
C GLY A 53 -5.31 -7.47 5.35
N THR A 54 -4.96 -8.46 4.52
CA THR A 54 -4.43 -9.75 4.97
C THR A 54 -3.03 -9.93 4.41
N MET A 55 -2.10 -10.29 5.29
CA MET A 55 -0.71 -10.50 4.95
C MET A 55 -0.31 -11.92 5.35
N THR A 56 0.35 -12.64 4.46
CA THR A 56 0.96 -13.93 4.77
C THR A 56 2.47 -13.81 4.63
N GLN A 57 3.17 -14.13 5.71
CA GLN A 57 4.62 -14.19 5.73
C GLN A 57 5.04 -15.65 5.69
N TYR A 58 5.67 -16.04 4.59
CA TYR A 58 6.14 -17.42 4.39
C TYR A 58 7.46 -17.65 5.11
N PRO A 59 7.75 -18.92 5.50
CA PRO A 59 8.99 -19.22 6.23
C PRO A 59 10.27 -18.84 5.50
N HIS A 60 10.23 -18.79 4.16
CA HIS A 60 11.41 -18.43 3.34
C HIS A 60 11.57 -16.91 3.14
N GLY A 61 10.80 -16.08 3.86
CA GLY A 61 10.99 -14.64 3.86
C GLY A 61 10.21 -13.86 2.82
N VAL A 62 9.35 -14.51 2.05
CA VAL A 62 8.46 -13.82 1.12
C VAL A 62 7.17 -13.44 1.84
N VAL A 63 6.66 -12.25 1.53
CA VAL A 63 5.38 -11.75 2.00
C VAL A 63 4.44 -11.59 0.82
N ASP A 64 3.21 -12.06 0.97
CA ASP A 64 2.13 -11.87 0.01
C ASP A 64 0.97 -11.24 0.76
N ALA A 65 0.41 -10.16 0.20
CA ALA A 65 -0.63 -9.42 0.92
C ALA A 65 -1.63 -8.80 -0.04
N SER A 66 -2.84 -8.63 0.46
CA SER A 66 -3.91 -7.91 -0.24
C SER A 66 -4.51 -6.90 0.72
N TYR A 67 -4.66 -5.67 0.23
CA TYR A 67 -5.16 -4.56 1.03
C TYR A 67 -6.31 -3.85 0.32
N GLN A 68 -7.05 -3.09 1.08
CA GLN A 68 -8.08 -2.18 0.59
C GLN A 68 -8.16 -0.97 1.52
N GLY A 69 -8.62 0.12 0.98
CA GLY A 69 -8.74 1.32 1.79
C GLY A 69 -9.33 2.50 1.04
N THR A 70 -9.22 3.63 1.68
CA THR A 70 -9.75 4.89 1.19
C THR A 70 -8.74 6.01 1.42
N LEU A 71 -8.46 6.74 0.35
CA LEU A 71 -7.75 8.00 0.41
C LEU A 71 -8.78 9.12 0.54
N MET A 72 -8.61 9.96 1.54
CA MET A 72 -9.45 11.13 1.77
C MET A 72 -8.64 12.40 1.56
N THR A 73 -9.10 13.26 0.68
CA THR A 73 -8.46 14.54 0.44
C THR A 73 -8.92 15.57 1.46
N PRO A 74 -8.18 16.68 1.66
CA PRO A 74 -8.63 17.76 2.54
C PRO A 74 -9.98 18.38 2.16
N GLU A 75 -10.37 18.26 0.89
CA GLU A 75 -11.65 18.78 0.39
C GLU A 75 -12.80 17.79 0.57
N GLY A 76 -12.55 16.63 1.20
CA GLY A 76 -13.58 15.64 1.47
C GLY A 76 -13.85 14.65 0.34
N GLU A 77 -13.02 14.63 -0.68
CA GLU A 77 -13.16 13.68 -1.76
C GLU A 77 -12.52 12.36 -1.36
N GLN A 78 -13.03 11.26 -1.90
CA GLN A 78 -12.54 9.92 -1.57
C GLN A 78 -12.15 9.17 -2.83
N PHE A 79 -11.05 8.44 -2.72
CA PHE A 79 -10.63 7.46 -3.71
C PHE A 79 -10.50 6.12 -3.00
N MET A 80 -11.35 5.18 -3.37
CA MET A 80 -11.35 3.82 -2.81
C MET A 80 -10.41 2.96 -3.64
N TRP A 81 -9.55 2.19 -2.97
CA TRP A 81 -8.51 1.45 -3.67
C TRP A 81 -8.36 0.02 -3.17
N TRP A 82 -7.82 -0.81 -4.04
CA TRP A 82 -7.43 -2.20 -3.77
C TRP A 82 -5.97 -2.37 -4.17
N ALA A 83 -5.25 -3.17 -3.41
CA ALA A 83 -3.83 -3.38 -3.62
C ALA A 83 -3.44 -4.83 -3.44
N HIS A 84 -2.45 -5.25 -4.21
CA HIS A 84 -1.78 -6.54 -4.04
C HIS A 84 -0.29 -6.31 -3.93
N GLU A 85 0.31 -6.91 -2.90
CA GLU A 85 1.73 -6.75 -2.60
C GLU A 85 2.45 -8.08 -2.66
N LYS A 86 3.66 -8.07 -3.22
CA LYS A 86 4.65 -9.11 -3.04
C LYS A 86 5.95 -8.48 -2.59
N SER A 87 6.45 -8.94 -1.47
CA SER A 87 7.62 -8.38 -0.81
C SER A 87 8.51 -9.49 -0.27
N LYS A 88 9.72 -9.12 0.10
CA LYS A 88 10.66 -10.06 0.70
C LYS A 88 11.53 -9.35 1.71
N LEU A 89 12.08 -10.13 2.63
CA LEU A 89 13.01 -9.64 3.61
C LEU A 89 14.29 -9.15 2.90
N ALA A 90 14.70 -7.94 3.23
CA ALA A 90 15.89 -7.29 2.71
C ALA A 90 16.90 -7.06 3.83
N ASP A 91 18.06 -6.54 3.48
CA ASP A 91 19.11 -6.23 4.44
C ASP A 91 18.61 -5.24 5.51
N GLY A 92 19.07 -5.42 6.74
CA GLY A 92 18.68 -4.57 7.87
C GLY A 92 17.32 -4.89 8.46
N GLY A 93 16.74 -6.06 8.12
CA GLY A 93 15.45 -6.47 8.66
C GLY A 93 14.23 -5.78 8.04
N LYS A 94 14.43 -5.00 7.00
CA LYS A 94 13.35 -4.34 6.27
C LYS A 94 12.65 -5.32 5.33
N ILE A 95 11.38 -5.06 5.06
CA ILE A 95 10.60 -5.80 4.06
C ILE A 95 10.39 -4.86 2.89
N ARG A 96 10.87 -5.26 1.71
CA ARG A 96 10.79 -4.44 0.49
C ARG A 96 10.07 -5.18 -0.62
N GLY A 97 9.25 -4.48 -1.35
CA GLY A 97 8.50 -5.09 -2.43
C GLY A 97 7.79 -4.14 -3.34
N LEU A 98 6.94 -4.75 -4.14
CA LEU A 98 6.14 -4.07 -5.12
C LEU A 98 4.66 -4.23 -4.75
N VAL A 99 3.93 -3.13 -4.85
CA VAL A 99 2.48 -3.10 -4.62
C VAL A 99 1.82 -2.59 -5.90
N MET A 100 0.83 -3.31 -6.38
CA MET A 100 -0.01 -2.86 -7.48
C MET A 100 -1.32 -2.34 -6.91
N VAL A 101 -1.71 -1.14 -7.32
CA VAL A 101 -2.92 -0.46 -6.81
C VAL A 101 -3.79 0.01 -7.95
N SER A 102 -5.07 -0.20 -7.79
CA SER A 102 -6.11 0.39 -8.64
C SER A 102 -7.29 0.80 -7.76
N GLY A 103 -8.17 1.63 -8.28
CA GLY A 103 -9.27 2.09 -7.45
C GLY A 103 -10.35 2.81 -8.22
N PHE A 104 -11.24 3.43 -7.45
CA PHE A 104 -12.42 4.08 -7.98
C PHE A 104 -12.82 5.29 -7.12
N THR A 105 -13.27 6.34 -7.77
CA THR A 105 -13.86 7.51 -7.11
C THR A 105 -15.15 7.92 -7.80
N ASN A 106 -16.09 8.43 -7.00
CA ASN A 106 -17.28 9.12 -7.51
C ASN A 106 -17.05 10.62 -7.70
N SER A 107 -15.91 11.14 -7.27
CA SER A 107 -15.59 12.54 -7.46
C SER A 107 -15.37 12.84 -8.93
N GLN A 108 -16.08 13.81 -9.48
CA GLN A 108 -15.91 14.23 -10.85
C GLN A 108 -14.51 14.81 -11.08
N LYS A 109 -14.02 15.58 -10.14
CA LYS A 109 -12.68 16.18 -10.17
C LYS A 109 -11.57 15.13 -10.23
N LEU A 110 -11.74 13.99 -9.55
CA LEU A 110 -10.75 12.93 -9.47
C LEU A 110 -11.03 11.77 -10.43
N SER A 111 -12.02 11.89 -11.31
CA SER A 111 -12.46 10.77 -12.16
C SER A 111 -11.35 10.21 -13.06
N TRP A 112 -10.34 11.02 -13.41
CA TRP A 112 -9.18 10.58 -14.16
C TRP A 112 -8.39 9.47 -13.44
N MET A 113 -8.51 9.37 -12.11
CA MET A 113 -7.83 8.33 -11.31
C MET A 113 -8.45 6.95 -11.50
N ASN A 114 -9.67 6.86 -12.04
CA ASN A 114 -10.34 5.58 -12.23
C ASN A 114 -9.65 4.69 -13.27
N ASP A 115 -8.86 5.28 -14.16
CA ASP A 115 -8.12 4.55 -15.17
C ASP A 115 -6.66 4.29 -14.78
N LEU A 116 -6.24 4.72 -13.60
CA LEU A 116 -4.87 4.54 -13.16
C LEU A 116 -4.59 3.09 -12.77
N ILE A 117 -3.44 2.61 -13.23
CA ILE A 117 -2.79 1.44 -12.66
C ILE A 117 -1.50 1.97 -12.03
N MET A 118 -1.33 1.73 -10.74
CA MET A 118 -0.21 2.28 -10.00
C MET A 118 0.73 1.17 -9.54
N ALA A 119 2.02 1.41 -9.67
CA ALA A 119 3.07 0.54 -9.15
C ALA A 119 3.79 1.28 -8.03
N LEU A 120 3.79 0.69 -6.84
CA LEU A 120 4.40 1.29 -5.66
C LEU A 120 5.63 0.49 -5.24
N GLU A 121 6.75 1.18 -5.05
CA GLU A 121 7.87 0.63 -4.32
C GLU A 121 7.57 0.79 -2.83
N SER A 122 7.62 -0.31 -2.09
CA SER A 122 7.26 -0.34 -0.67
C SER A 122 8.42 -0.79 0.19
N GLU A 123 8.57 -0.14 1.33
CA GLU A 123 9.50 -0.54 2.37
C GLU A 123 8.80 -0.49 3.72
N PHE A 124 8.82 -1.61 4.45
CA PHE A 124 8.26 -1.71 5.79
C PHE A 124 9.37 -2.02 6.79
N ASP A 125 9.37 -1.28 7.89
CA ASP A 125 10.25 -1.50 9.04
C ASP A 125 9.46 -2.17 10.17
N PRO A 126 9.60 -3.49 10.37
CA PRO A 126 8.85 -4.19 11.42
C PRO A 126 9.16 -3.69 12.84
N ALA A 127 10.40 -3.26 13.08
CA ALA A 127 10.80 -2.79 14.40
C ALA A 127 10.09 -1.50 14.78
N ALA A 128 9.92 -0.59 13.82
CA ALA A 128 9.26 0.70 14.03
C ALA A 128 7.77 0.66 13.69
N GLN A 129 7.30 -0.40 13.04
CA GLN A 129 5.95 -0.54 12.49
C GLN A 129 5.58 0.61 11.55
N LYS A 130 6.55 1.07 10.78
CA LYS A 130 6.40 2.16 9.82
C LYS A 130 6.66 1.67 8.42
N PHE A 131 5.95 2.25 7.47
CA PHE A 131 6.19 1.96 6.06
C PHE A 131 6.27 3.24 5.25
N ARG A 132 6.95 3.13 4.11
CA ARG A 132 7.01 4.18 3.10
C ARG A 132 6.81 3.57 1.73
N THR A 133 6.11 4.31 0.89
CA THR A 133 5.93 3.93 -0.51
C THR A 133 6.22 5.10 -1.43
N THR A 134 6.62 4.77 -2.65
CA THR A 134 6.69 5.72 -3.74
C THR A 134 5.90 5.14 -4.91
N ALA A 135 4.95 5.91 -5.40
CA ALA A 135 4.02 5.45 -6.43
C ALA A 135 4.34 6.03 -7.79
N TYR A 136 4.25 5.17 -8.80
CA TYR A 136 4.43 5.53 -10.20
C TYR A 136 3.22 5.07 -11.00
N GLU A 137 2.89 5.83 -12.03
CA GLU A 137 1.90 5.39 -12.99
C GLU A 137 2.48 4.26 -13.83
N TRP A 138 1.69 3.22 -14.03
CA TRP A 138 2.00 2.16 -14.98
C TRP A 138 1.40 2.52 -16.33
N THR A 139 2.23 2.58 -17.38
CA THR A 139 1.78 2.93 -18.72
C THR A 139 2.14 1.87 -19.77
#